data_fdeb9077852d3790db655033ebde616d
#
_entry.id   fdeb9077852d3790db655033ebde616d
#
_cell.length_a   1.000
_cell.length_b   1.000
_cell.length_c   1.000
_cell.angle_alpha   90.00
_cell.angle_beta   90.00
_cell.angle_gamma   90.00
#
_symmetry.space_group_name_H-M   'P 1'
#
loop_
_entity.id
_entity.type
_entity.pdbx_description
1 polymer ?
#
loop_
_entity_poly.entity_id
_entity_poly.type
_entity_poly.pdbx_seq_one_letter_code
_entity_poly.pdbx_strand_id
1 'polypeptide(L)'
;VWIKTGMLHAAGEWLSGTVFWSKWLRLAGMRVGASCEISTIIDVVPELVEIGAETFFADGIYLGGADVRAGTVTLGTVELGRNTFLGNHAVIPANTRLPDDILIGIATVARPDLIAAGQSRFGHPCFDLPRREVVDMDRSLTHDPSPMRYWNRVFWEVARFALPVLPLLLSALWYAMVARGRGMTGDAAFALLVLPGAMLAPVLALLAAVWA
;
A
#
# COMPACT_ATOMS: atom_id res chain seq x y z
N VAL A 1 -12.89 6.91 -16.76
CA VAL A 1 -11.76 6.02 -16.48
C VAL A 1 -10.62 6.84 -15.85
N TRP A 2 -10.03 7.79 -16.55
CA TRP A 2 -8.80 8.49 -16.16
C TRP A 2 -8.87 9.21 -14.80
N ILE A 3 -9.95 9.95 -14.51
CA ILE A 3 -10.15 10.62 -13.22
C ILE A 3 -10.20 9.59 -12.07
N LYS A 4 -10.97 8.52 -12.26
CA LYS A 4 -11.12 7.48 -11.24
C LYS A 4 -9.82 6.73 -10.97
N THR A 5 -9.08 6.39 -12.02
CA THR A 5 -7.75 5.76 -11.91
C THR A 5 -6.76 6.68 -11.18
N GLY A 6 -6.77 7.99 -11.49
CA GLY A 6 -5.94 8.98 -10.78
C GLY A 6 -6.29 9.11 -9.29
N MET A 7 -7.59 9.11 -8.95
CA MET A 7 -8.04 9.12 -7.55
C MET A 7 -7.64 7.85 -6.80
N LEU A 8 -7.69 6.69 -7.45
CA LEU A 8 -7.24 5.43 -6.87
C LEU A 8 -5.73 5.42 -6.64
N HIS A 9 -4.96 5.93 -7.59
CA HIS A 9 -3.51 6.04 -7.44
C HIS A 9 -3.16 6.93 -6.25
N ALA A 10 -3.74 8.12 -6.16
CA ALA A 10 -3.51 9.04 -5.04
C ALA A 10 -3.95 8.45 -3.69
N ALA A 11 -5.08 7.74 -3.63
CA ALA A 11 -5.51 7.03 -2.43
C ALA A 11 -4.57 5.86 -2.09
N GLY A 12 -4.06 5.16 -3.09
CA GLY A 12 -3.12 4.06 -2.95
C GLY A 12 -1.82 4.44 -2.25
N GLU A 13 -1.30 5.64 -2.50
CA GLU A 13 -0.09 6.14 -1.83
C GLU A 13 -0.23 6.17 -0.29
N TRP A 14 -1.45 6.41 0.20
CA TRP A 14 -1.72 6.50 1.64
C TRP A 14 -2.29 5.21 2.24
N LEU A 15 -3.15 4.51 1.50
CA LEU A 15 -3.94 3.40 2.01
C LEU A 15 -3.39 2.02 1.64
N SER A 16 -2.47 1.90 0.67
CA SER A 16 -1.94 0.60 0.25
C SER A 16 -1.34 -0.20 1.40
N GLY A 17 -1.55 -1.51 1.41
CA GLY A 17 -1.12 -2.42 2.46
C GLY A 17 -1.88 -2.28 3.78
N THR A 18 -2.93 -1.44 3.84
CA THR A 18 -3.76 -1.31 5.04
C THR A 18 -5.09 -2.06 4.91
N VAL A 19 -5.74 -2.36 6.04
CA VAL A 19 -7.10 -2.94 6.05
C VAL A 19 -8.15 -2.01 5.42
N PHE A 20 -7.87 -0.70 5.34
CA PHE A 20 -8.74 0.28 4.73
C PHE A 20 -8.69 0.22 3.20
N TRP A 21 -7.56 -0.19 2.62
CA TRP A 21 -7.37 -0.21 1.17
C TRP A 21 -8.33 -1.17 0.48
N SER A 22 -8.44 -2.41 0.96
CA SER A 22 -9.39 -3.38 0.41
C SER A 22 -10.85 -2.90 0.49
N LYS A 23 -11.22 -2.14 1.55
CA LYS A 23 -12.55 -1.53 1.68
C LYS A 23 -12.73 -0.40 0.67
N TRP A 24 -11.72 0.43 0.48
CA TRP A 24 -11.73 1.51 -0.50
C TRP A 24 -11.86 0.97 -1.94
N LEU A 25 -11.12 -0.07 -2.29
CA LEU A 25 -11.23 -0.73 -3.60
C LEU A 25 -12.64 -1.28 -3.86
N ARG A 26 -13.29 -1.86 -2.84
CA ARG A 26 -14.71 -2.29 -2.96
C ARG A 26 -15.65 -1.12 -3.19
N LEU A 27 -15.46 -0.01 -2.50
CA LEU A 27 -16.25 1.22 -2.73
C LEU A 27 -16.00 1.80 -4.13
N ALA A 28 -14.81 1.64 -4.67
CA ALA A 28 -14.48 2.03 -6.04
C ALA A 28 -15.10 1.11 -7.10
N GLY A 29 -15.71 -0.02 -6.72
CA GLY A 29 -16.42 -0.95 -7.60
C GLY A 29 -15.68 -2.25 -7.88
N MET A 30 -14.51 -2.49 -7.27
CA MET A 30 -13.78 -3.74 -7.40
C MET A 30 -14.42 -4.84 -6.55
N ARG A 31 -14.53 -6.04 -7.08
CA ARG A 31 -14.94 -7.21 -6.29
C ARG A 31 -13.72 -7.83 -5.63
N VAL A 32 -13.60 -7.66 -4.32
CA VAL A 32 -12.47 -8.17 -3.52
C VAL A 32 -12.97 -9.15 -2.48
N GLY A 33 -12.42 -10.35 -2.47
CA GLY A 33 -12.74 -11.42 -1.53
C GLY A 33 -12.35 -11.09 -0.07
N ALA A 34 -12.64 -11.99 0.84
CA ALA A 34 -12.25 -11.85 2.25
C ALA A 34 -10.75 -12.09 2.45
N SER A 35 -10.20 -11.52 3.52
CA SER A 35 -8.82 -11.75 3.96
C SER A 35 -7.75 -11.48 2.89
N CYS A 36 -8.00 -10.51 1.99
CA CYS A 36 -7.03 -10.09 0.99
C CYS A 36 -6.14 -9.00 1.56
N GLU A 37 -4.84 -9.12 1.30
CA GLU A 37 -3.85 -8.08 1.55
C GLU A 37 -3.36 -7.52 0.22
N ILE A 38 -3.69 -6.26 -0.04
CA ILE A 38 -3.44 -5.63 -1.34
C ILE A 38 -2.56 -4.41 -1.12
N SER A 39 -1.39 -4.39 -1.76
CA SER A 39 -0.52 -3.23 -1.78
C SER A 39 -0.82 -2.32 -2.98
N THR A 40 0.17 -1.71 -3.61
CA THR A 40 -0.05 -0.75 -4.70
C THR A 40 -0.48 -1.44 -6.00
N ILE A 41 -1.51 -0.90 -6.63
CA ILE A 41 -2.01 -1.34 -7.95
C ILE A 41 -1.82 -0.21 -8.95
N ILE A 42 -1.38 -0.53 -10.14
CA ILE A 42 -1.14 0.40 -11.23
C ILE A 42 -2.12 0.12 -12.38
N ASP A 43 -2.62 1.18 -13.00
CA ASP A 43 -3.46 1.15 -14.22
C ASP A 43 -4.70 0.24 -14.12
N VAL A 44 -5.46 0.38 -13.05
CA VAL A 44 -6.64 -0.47 -12.79
C VAL A 44 -7.96 0.26 -13.11
N VAL A 45 -8.91 -0.47 -13.68
CA VAL A 45 -10.32 -0.11 -13.76
C VAL A 45 -11.08 -1.00 -12.79
N PRO A 46 -11.44 -0.50 -11.60
CA PRO A 46 -11.92 -1.34 -10.49
C PRO A 46 -13.13 -2.21 -10.82
N GLU A 47 -14.07 -1.68 -11.57
CA GLU A 47 -15.30 -2.39 -11.93
C GLU A 47 -15.10 -3.62 -12.81
N LEU A 48 -13.93 -3.72 -13.44
CA LEU A 48 -13.56 -4.83 -14.32
C LEU A 48 -12.72 -5.89 -13.61
N VAL A 49 -12.49 -5.73 -12.29
CA VAL A 49 -11.60 -6.61 -11.53
C VAL A 49 -12.35 -7.37 -10.46
N GLU A 50 -12.11 -8.69 -10.43
CA GLU A 50 -12.56 -9.60 -9.39
C GLU A 50 -11.35 -10.33 -8.78
N ILE A 51 -11.22 -10.26 -7.45
CA ILE A 51 -10.12 -10.86 -6.68
C ILE A 51 -10.71 -11.88 -5.71
N GLY A 52 -10.27 -13.12 -5.80
CA GLY A 52 -10.64 -14.20 -4.89
C GLY A 52 -10.17 -13.95 -3.46
N ALA A 53 -10.74 -14.67 -2.51
CA ALA A 53 -10.35 -14.56 -1.10
C ALA A 53 -8.90 -15.00 -0.84
N GLU A 54 -8.32 -14.54 0.27
CA GLU A 54 -6.99 -14.95 0.75
C GLU A 54 -5.85 -14.60 -0.23
N THR A 55 -6.05 -13.59 -1.05
CA THR A 55 -5.10 -13.16 -2.08
C THR A 55 -4.15 -12.11 -1.53
N PHE A 56 -2.87 -12.23 -1.89
CA PHE A 56 -1.82 -11.28 -1.51
C PHE A 56 -1.24 -10.59 -2.74
N PHE A 57 -1.22 -9.27 -2.73
CA PHE A 57 -0.53 -8.43 -3.71
C PHE A 57 0.65 -7.74 -3.06
N ALA A 58 1.82 -7.95 -3.62
CA ALA A 58 2.99 -7.14 -3.34
C ALA A 58 2.90 -5.77 -4.05
N ASP A 59 3.99 -5.01 -4.09
CA ASP A 59 3.94 -3.64 -4.61
C ASP A 59 3.97 -3.57 -6.13
N GLY A 60 3.27 -2.54 -6.67
CA GLY A 60 3.38 -2.14 -8.06
C GLY A 60 2.75 -3.13 -9.05
N ILE A 61 1.64 -3.78 -8.70
CA ILE A 61 0.98 -4.73 -9.57
C ILE A 61 0.26 -4.00 -10.71
N TYR A 62 0.59 -4.35 -11.96
CA TYR A 62 -0.15 -3.92 -13.14
C TYR A 62 -1.35 -4.85 -13.36
N LEU A 63 -2.56 -4.29 -13.22
CA LEU A 63 -3.79 -5.08 -13.14
C LEU A 63 -4.80 -4.65 -14.20
N GLY A 64 -4.82 -5.35 -15.32
CA GLY A 64 -5.82 -5.15 -16.37
C GLY A 64 -5.76 -3.76 -17.04
N GLY A 65 -4.57 -3.21 -17.20
CA GLY A 65 -4.36 -1.89 -17.78
C GLY A 65 -5.08 -1.72 -19.14
N ALA A 66 -5.51 -0.50 -19.43
CA ALA A 66 -6.13 -0.15 -20.69
C ALA A 66 -5.13 -0.24 -21.85
N ASP A 67 -5.50 -0.90 -22.94
CA ASP A 67 -4.73 -0.84 -24.20
C ASP A 67 -5.21 0.38 -25.03
N VAL A 68 -4.28 1.30 -25.28
CA VAL A 68 -4.57 2.54 -26.00
C VAL A 68 -3.83 2.50 -27.34
N ARG A 69 -4.57 2.32 -28.43
CA ARG A 69 -4.02 2.26 -29.81
C ARG A 69 -4.86 3.09 -30.78
N ALA A 70 -4.19 3.90 -31.57
CA ALA A 70 -4.81 4.69 -32.65
C ALA A 70 -6.11 5.42 -32.23
N GLY A 71 -6.11 6.04 -31.04
CA GLY A 71 -7.25 6.76 -30.51
C GLY A 71 -8.38 5.89 -29.93
N THR A 72 -8.20 4.57 -29.92
CA THR A 72 -9.13 3.61 -29.30
C THR A 72 -8.60 3.14 -27.97
N VAL A 73 -9.46 3.10 -26.93
CA VAL A 73 -9.17 2.55 -25.61
C VAL A 73 -9.91 1.24 -25.46
N THR A 74 -9.17 0.14 -25.31
CA THR A 74 -9.74 -1.18 -25.06
C THR A 74 -9.54 -1.54 -23.61
N LEU A 75 -10.64 -1.92 -22.94
CA LEU A 75 -10.65 -2.39 -21.55
C LEU A 75 -11.00 -3.87 -21.53
N GLY A 76 -10.53 -4.58 -20.51
CA GLY A 76 -10.86 -6.00 -20.34
C GLY A 76 -10.99 -6.37 -18.87
N THR A 77 -11.66 -7.48 -18.60
CA THR A 77 -11.85 -7.99 -17.25
C THR A 77 -10.61 -8.71 -16.74
N VAL A 78 -10.45 -8.70 -15.41
CA VAL A 78 -9.46 -9.54 -14.72
C VAL A 78 -10.16 -10.30 -13.60
N GLU A 79 -10.01 -11.62 -13.61
CA GLU A 79 -10.53 -12.51 -12.58
C GLU A 79 -9.37 -13.29 -11.98
N LEU A 80 -9.14 -13.11 -10.68
CA LEU A 80 -8.14 -13.85 -9.92
C LEU A 80 -8.81 -14.83 -8.98
N GLY A 81 -8.33 -16.06 -8.98
CA GLY A 81 -8.77 -17.12 -8.09
C GLY A 81 -8.41 -16.86 -6.63
N ARG A 82 -8.84 -17.75 -5.74
CA ARG A 82 -8.49 -17.69 -4.31
C ARG A 82 -7.02 -18.00 -4.08
N ASN A 83 -6.49 -17.54 -2.95
CA ASN A 83 -5.12 -17.84 -2.51
C ASN A 83 -4.07 -17.57 -3.60
N THR A 84 -4.21 -16.42 -4.25
CA THR A 84 -3.31 -15.96 -5.31
C THR A 84 -2.24 -15.05 -4.72
N PHE A 85 -0.97 -15.34 -4.97
CA PHE A 85 0.14 -14.48 -4.62
C PHE A 85 0.70 -13.78 -5.85
N LEU A 86 0.71 -12.44 -5.84
CA LEU A 86 1.33 -11.62 -6.88
C LEU A 86 2.56 -10.92 -6.33
N GLY A 87 3.73 -11.24 -6.87
CA GLY A 87 5.02 -10.61 -6.52
C GLY A 87 5.15 -9.20 -7.08
N ASN A 88 6.12 -8.44 -6.58
CA ASN A 88 6.34 -7.04 -6.98
C ASN A 88 6.40 -6.89 -8.50
N HIS A 89 5.71 -5.87 -9.00
CA HIS A 89 5.68 -5.53 -10.43
C HIS A 89 5.20 -6.66 -11.34
N ALA A 90 4.42 -7.61 -10.82
CA ALA A 90 3.75 -8.59 -11.66
C ALA A 90 2.74 -7.89 -12.58
N VAL A 91 2.63 -8.38 -13.80
CA VAL A 91 1.74 -7.83 -14.83
C VAL A 91 0.65 -8.85 -15.14
N ILE A 92 -0.58 -8.48 -14.87
CA ILE A 92 -1.77 -9.25 -15.19
C ILE A 92 -2.49 -8.54 -16.36
N PRO A 93 -2.40 -9.06 -17.57
CA PRO A 93 -3.03 -8.44 -18.74
C PRO A 93 -4.56 -8.35 -18.61
N ALA A 94 -5.16 -7.44 -19.35
CA ALA A 94 -6.61 -7.41 -19.52
C ALA A 94 -7.12 -8.72 -20.15
N ASN A 95 -8.39 -9.07 -19.91
CA ASN A 95 -9.03 -10.33 -20.33
C ASN A 95 -8.32 -11.59 -19.78
N THR A 96 -7.81 -11.48 -18.56
CA THR A 96 -7.11 -12.58 -17.89
C THR A 96 -8.00 -13.19 -16.81
N ARG A 97 -8.08 -14.53 -16.81
CA ARG A 97 -8.64 -15.32 -15.72
C ARG A 97 -7.60 -16.28 -15.20
N LEU A 98 -7.27 -16.16 -13.93
CA LEU A 98 -6.27 -17.01 -13.26
C LEU A 98 -6.96 -17.95 -12.27
N PRO A 99 -6.52 -19.21 -12.18
CA PRO A 99 -7.09 -20.20 -11.27
C PRO A 99 -6.72 -19.95 -9.81
N ASP A 100 -7.21 -20.80 -8.92
CA ASP A 100 -6.90 -20.78 -7.49
C ASP A 100 -5.47 -21.28 -7.20
N ASP A 101 -4.94 -20.93 -6.03
CA ASP A 101 -3.69 -21.46 -5.45
C ASP A 101 -2.44 -21.21 -6.30
N ILE A 102 -2.33 -20.05 -6.94
CA ILE A 102 -1.20 -19.73 -7.81
C ILE A 102 -0.24 -18.72 -7.18
N LEU A 103 1.01 -18.77 -7.65
CA LEU A 103 2.02 -17.75 -7.36
C LEU A 103 2.55 -17.18 -8.68
N ILE A 104 2.43 -15.87 -8.83
CA ILE A 104 3.09 -15.11 -9.91
C ILE A 104 4.26 -14.35 -9.28
N GLY A 105 5.46 -14.66 -9.71
CA GLY A 105 6.69 -14.09 -9.15
C GLY A 105 6.92 -12.64 -9.55
N ILE A 106 8.01 -12.08 -9.03
CA ILE A 106 8.41 -10.68 -9.26
C ILE A 106 8.62 -10.43 -10.75
N ALA A 107 8.14 -9.27 -11.25
CA ALA A 107 8.28 -8.81 -12.64
C ALA A 107 7.84 -9.86 -13.69
N THR A 108 6.91 -10.73 -13.33
CA THR A 108 6.39 -11.79 -14.21
C THR A 108 5.15 -11.30 -14.94
N VAL A 109 5.11 -11.53 -16.25
CA VAL A 109 3.90 -11.29 -17.05
C VAL A 109 3.07 -12.57 -17.06
N ALA A 110 1.87 -12.52 -16.47
CA ALA A 110 0.98 -13.68 -16.41
C ALA A 110 0.50 -14.10 -17.80
N ARG A 111 0.60 -15.39 -18.07
CA ARG A 111 0.15 -16.03 -19.28
C ARG A 111 -0.92 -17.06 -18.91
N PRO A 112 -2.23 -16.70 -19.01
CA PRO A 112 -3.34 -17.58 -18.55
C PRO A 112 -3.31 -18.96 -19.22
N ASP A 113 -2.89 -19.01 -20.49
CA ASP A 113 -2.73 -20.22 -21.29
C ASP A 113 -1.68 -21.20 -20.72
N LEU A 114 -0.79 -20.72 -19.86
CA LEU A 114 0.30 -21.50 -19.28
C LEU A 114 0.18 -21.74 -17.78
N ILE A 115 -0.91 -21.29 -17.14
CA ILE A 115 -1.04 -21.31 -15.67
C ILE A 115 -2.19 -22.22 -15.27
N ALA A 116 -1.88 -23.28 -14.53
CA ALA A 116 -2.85 -24.16 -13.90
C ALA A 116 -2.89 -23.91 -12.37
N ALA A 117 -3.98 -24.34 -11.73
CA ALA A 117 -4.12 -24.26 -10.27
C ALA A 117 -2.94 -24.94 -9.54
N GLY A 118 -2.51 -24.37 -8.46
CA GLY A 118 -1.38 -24.88 -7.65
C GLY A 118 0.01 -24.58 -8.21
N GLN A 119 0.12 -23.87 -9.34
CA GLN A 119 1.41 -23.60 -9.97
C GLN A 119 2.03 -22.28 -9.53
N SER A 120 3.36 -22.23 -9.59
CA SER A 120 4.16 -21.04 -9.40
C SER A 120 4.87 -20.66 -10.70
N ARG A 121 4.70 -19.43 -11.14
CA ARG A 121 5.27 -18.91 -12.39
C ARG A 121 6.20 -17.74 -12.12
N PHE A 122 7.33 -17.70 -12.82
CA PHE A 122 8.34 -16.67 -12.62
C PHE A 122 8.97 -16.25 -13.95
N GLY A 123 9.31 -14.97 -14.08
CA GLY A 123 10.14 -14.43 -15.14
C GLY A 123 9.40 -13.97 -16.38
N HIS A 124 10.21 -13.48 -17.33
CA HIS A 124 9.75 -13.01 -18.63
C HIS A 124 10.74 -13.45 -19.72
N PRO A 125 10.41 -14.46 -20.55
CA PRO A 125 9.15 -15.21 -20.60
C PRO A 125 8.90 -16.05 -19.34
N CYS A 126 7.61 -16.24 -19.04
CA CYS A 126 7.15 -16.94 -17.86
C CYS A 126 7.51 -18.44 -17.92
N PHE A 127 8.16 -18.95 -16.88
CA PHE A 127 8.51 -20.36 -16.73
C PHE A 127 7.98 -20.94 -15.41
N ASP A 128 7.87 -22.25 -15.32
CA ASP A 128 7.42 -22.94 -14.12
C ASP A 128 8.50 -22.97 -13.04
N LEU A 129 8.11 -22.63 -11.81
CA LEU A 129 8.99 -22.75 -10.64
C LEU A 129 8.64 -24.06 -9.92
N PRO A 130 9.44 -25.16 -10.12
CA PRO A 130 9.06 -26.52 -9.75
C PRO A 130 9.00 -26.78 -8.25
N ARG A 131 9.46 -25.85 -7.42
CA ARG A 131 9.49 -26.01 -5.94
C ARG A 131 8.88 -24.80 -5.29
N ARG A 132 7.61 -24.94 -4.88
CA ARG A 132 6.97 -24.05 -3.92
C ARG A 132 7.04 -24.74 -2.55
N GLU A 133 7.81 -24.16 -1.63
CA GLU A 133 7.70 -24.53 -0.24
C GLU A 133 6.41 -23.92 0.31
N VAL A 134 5.46 -24.74 0.67
CA VAL A 134 4.24 -24.32 1.35
C VAL A 134 4.44 -24.57 2.83
N VAL A 135 4.62 -23.50 3.59
CA VAL A 135 4.69 -23.57 5.04
C VAL A 135 3.27 -23.60 5.59
N ASP A 136 2.94 -24.69 6.27
CA ASP A 136 1.67 -24.80 6.99
C ASP A 136 1.76 -23.96 8.27
N MET A 137 1.03 -22.84 8.28
CA MET A 137 1.01 -21.91 9.41
C MET A 137 -0.39 -21.85 10.02
N ASP A 138 -0.44 -21.65 11.32
CA ASP A 138 -1.70 -21.40 12.02
C ASP A 138 -2.44 -20.21 11.37
N ARG A 139 -3.67 -20.45 10.90
CA ARG A 139 -4.53 -19.46 10.26
C ARG A 139 -4.78 -18.24 11.15
N SER A 140 -4.71 -18.40 12.48
CA SER A 140 -4.84 -17.25 13.41
C SER A 140 -3.72 -16.23 13.28
N LEU A 141 -2.59 -16.62 12.69
CA LEU A 141 -1.45 -15.75 12.42
C LEU A 141 -1.54 -15.06 11.04
N THR A 142 -2.39 -15.55 10.16
CA THR A 142 -2.48 -15.13 8.75
C THR A 142 -3.87 -14.61 8.39
N HIS A 143 -4.81 -15.50 8.08
CA HIS A 143 -6.12 -15.15 7.48
C HIS A 143 -7.24 -14.94 8.49
N ASP A 144 -7.17 -15.56 9.69
CA ASP A 144 -8.21 -15.53 10.72
C ASP A 144 -7.69 -14.93 12.03
N PRO A 145 -7.23 -13.65 12.04
CA PRO A 145 -6.66 -13.04 13.24
C PRO A 145 -7.70 -12.88 14.34
N SER A 146 -7.27 -13.05 15.60
CA SER A 146 -8.14 -12.76 16.73
C SER A 146 -8.59 -11.29 16.72
N PRO A 147 -9.77 -10.95 17.28
CA PRO A 147 -10.24 -9.56 17.34
C PRO A 147 -9.20 -8.60 17.94
N MET A 148 -8.45 -9.03 18.95
CA MET A 148 -7.41 -8.21 19.56
C MET A 148 -6.27 -7.90 18.59
N ARG A 149 -5.81 -8.87 17.80
CA ARG A 149 -4.78 -8.66 16.77
C ARG A 149 -5.29 -7.75 15.66
N TYR A 150 -6.52 -7.95 15.22
CA TYR A 150 -7.14 -7.10 14.21
C TYR A 150 -7.21 -5.64 14.67
N TRP A 151 -7.70 -5.37 15.88
CA TRP A 151 -7.80 -4.02 16.42
C TRP A 151 -6.43 -3.39 16.72
N ASN A 152 -5.44 -4.18 17.13
CA ASN A 152 -4.07 -3.71 17.27
C ASN A 152 -3.52 -3.26 15.90
N ARG A 153 -3.72 -4.03 14.84
CA ARG A 153 -3.34 -3.64 13.47
C ARG A 153 -4.04 -2.33 13.08
N VAL A 154 -5.35 -2.24 13.25
CA VAL A 154 -6.12 -1.02 12.95
C VAL A 154 -5.58 0.18 13.73
N PHE A 155 -5.26 0.01 15.01
CA PHE A 155 -4.68 1.08 15.83
C PHE A 155 -3.37 1.62 15.22
N TRP A 156 -2.44 0.75 14.88
CA TRP A 156 -1.17 1.16 14.30
C TRP A 156 -1.31 1.75 12.90
N GLU A 157 -2.21 1.23 12.08
CA GLU A 157 -2.52 1.80 10.78
C GLU A 157 -3.12 3.21 10.89
N VAL A 158 -4.00 3.44 11.87
CA VAL A 158 -4.55 4.78 12.15
C VAL A 158 -3.46 5.70 12.73
N ALA A 159 -2.64 5.20 13.65
CA ALA A 159 -1.53 5.95 14.22
C ALA A 159 -0.55 6.44 13.14
N ARG A 160 -0.32 5.63 12.09
CA ARG A 160 0.49 6.02 10.93
C ARG A 160 0.00 7.32 10.28
N PHE A 161 -1.30 7.55 10.19
CA PHE A 161 -1.87 8.79 9.66
C PHE A 161 -1.76 9.97 10.64
N ALA A 162 -1.67 9.70 11.95
CA ALA A 162 -1.46 10.72 12.95
C ALA A 162 0.00 11.19 13.05
N LEU A 163 0.97 10.33 12.68
CA LEU A 163 2.40 10.64 12.78
C LEU A 163 2.81 11.93 12.02
N PRO A 164 2.33 12.24 10.81
CA PRO A 164 2.66 13.50 10.13
C PRO A 164 2.10 14.75 10.83
N VAL A 165 1.02 14.61 11.60
CA VAL A 165 0.40 15.74 12.32
C VAL A 165 1.23 16.14 13.52
N LEU A 166 1.91 15.21 14.18
CA LEU A 166 2.73 15.46 15.37
C LEU A 166 3.87 16.45 15.10
N PRO A 167 4.71 16.30 14.07
CA PRO A 167 5.74 17.30 13.73
C PRO A 167 5.16 18.68 13.44
N LEU A 168 3.99 18.76 12.78
CA LEU A 168 3.32 20.05 12.52
C LEU A 168 2.86 20.72 13.81
N LEU A 169 2.27 19.98 14.75
CA LEU A 169 1.86 20.50 16.06
C LEU A 169 3.09 20.95 16.88
N LEU A 170 4.16 20.14 16.89
CA LEU A 170 5.39 20.49 17.57
C LEU A 170 6.03 21.74 16.95
N SER A 171 6.03 21.87 15.63
CA SER A 171 6.53 23.06 14.94
C SER A 171 5.70 24.29 15.22
N ALA A 172 4.37 24.16 15.25
CA ALA A 172 3.47 25.26 15.62
C ALA A 172 3.67 25.70 17.07
N LEU A 173 3.80 24.75 18.01
CA LEU A 173 4.08 25.02 19.41
C LEU A 173 5.43 25.71 19.59
N TRP A 174 6.46 25.19 18.94
CA TRP A 174 7.78 25.77 18.93
C TRP A 174 7.76 27.21 18.41
N TYR A 175 7.09 27.45 17.26
CA TYR A 175 6.94 28.80 16.71
C TYR A 175 6.22 29.76 17.69
N ALA A 176 5.14 29.29 18.32
CA ALA A 176 4.42 30.07 19.32
C ALA A 176 5.30 30.42 20.55
N MET A 177 6.12 29.48 21.02
CA MET A 177 7.06 29.72 22.11
C MET A 177 8.15 30.74 21.72
N VAL A 178 8.70 30.65 20.53
CA VAL A 178 9.70 31.59 20.00
C VAL A 178 9.09 32.98 19.82
N ALA A 179 7.90 33.08 19.25
CA ALA A 179 7.19 34.35 19.08
C ALA A 179 6.89 35.03 20.43
N ARG A 180 6.49 34.24 21.44
CA ARG A 180 6.25 34.73 22.80
C ARG A 180 7.56 35.21 23.45
N GLY A 181 8.65 34.48 23.29
CA GLY A 181 9.99 34.87 23.79
C GLY A 181 10.46 36.19 23.22
N ARG A 182 10.25 36.44 21.92
CA ARG A 182 10.53 37.72 21.27
C ARG A 182 9.81 38.90 21.90
N GLY A 183 8.53 38.72 22.21
CA GLY A 183 7.73 39.76 22.87
C GLY A 183 8.17 40.08 24.30
N MET A 184 8.87 39.15 24.98
CA MET A 184 9.31 39.30 26.37
C MET A 184 10.74 39.85 26.52
N THR A 185 11.63 39.61 25.55
CA THR A 185 13.08 39.82 25.71
C THR A 185 13.65 40.96 24.88
N GLY A 186 12.91 41.52 23.94
CA GLY A 186 13.43 42.48 22.97
C GLY A 186 14.34 41.87 21.92
N ASP A 187 14.57 42.59 20.82
CA ASP A 187 15.15 42.01 19.61
C ASP A 187 16.59 41.52 19.75
N ALA A 188 17.45 42.26 20.47
CA ALA A 188 18.85 41.88 20.61
C ALA A 188 19.05 40.68 21.55
N ALA A 189 18.38 40.68 22.71
CA ALA A 189 18.44 39.56 23.65
C ALA A 189 17.79 38.31 23.08
N PHE A 190 16.69 38.46 22.32
CA PHE A 190 16.07 37.37 21.60
C PHE A 190 17.02 36.72 20.60
N ALA A 191 17.68 37.51 19.74
CA ALA A 191 18.58 36.99 18.72
C ALA A 191 19.80 36.26 19.30
N LEU A 192 20.35 36.74 20.43
CA LEU A 192 21.58 36.20 21.02
C LEU A 192 21.33 35.02 21.97
N LEU A 193 20.22 35.00 22.70
CA LEU A 193 20.01 34.05 23.79
C LEU A 193 18.86 33.05 23.49
N VAL A 194 17.74 33.54 22.99
CA VAL A 194 16.52 32.71 22.83
C VAL A 194 16.58 31.96 21.51
N LEU A 195 16.90 32.60 20.43
CA LEU A 195 16.86 32.00 19.09
C LEU A 195 17.80 30.79 18.93
N PRO A 196 19.11 30.86 19.35
CA PRO A 196 19.98 29.70 19.27
C PRO A 196 19.50 28.51 20.10
N GLY A 197 19.01 28.77 21.33
CA GLY A 197 18.42 27.72 22.18
C GLY A 197 17.18 27.08 21.57
N ALA A 198 16.28 27.89 21.03
CA ALA A 198 15.09 27.43 20.37
C ALA A 198 15.38 26.62 19.10
N MET A 199 16.45 26.91 18.37
CA MET A 199 16.87 26.13 17.20
C MET A 199 17.55 24.80 17.60
N LEU A 200 18.29 24.78 18.68
CA LEU A 200 18.98 23.56 19.15
C LEU A 200 18.06 22.56 19.84
N ALA A 201 17.05 23.04 20.59
CA ALA A 201 16.17 22.19 21.38
C ALA A 201 15.47 21.08 20.55
N PRO A 202 14.84 21.36 19.39
CA PRO A 202 14.21 20.31 18.59
C PRO A 202 15.23 19.32 17.99
N VAL A 203 16.43 19.76 17.67
CA VAL A 203 17.51 18.89 17.16
C VAL A 203 17.97 17.94 18.26
N LEU A 204 18.18 18.43 19.47
CA LEU A 204 18.57 17.60 20.60
C LEU A 204 17.47 16.63 21.01
N ALA A 205 16.19 17.06 20.97
CA ALA A 205 15.06 16.19 21.22
C ALA A 205 14.95 15.07 20.16
N LEU A 206 15.17 15.39 18.89
CA LEU A 206 15.17 14.39 17.82
C LEU A 206 16.32 13.39 17.98
N LEU A 207 17.52 13.87 18.29
CA LEU A 207 18.67 13.00 18.56
C LEU A 207 18.42 12.09 19.77
N ALA A 208 17.85 12.60 20.84
CA ALA A 208 17.49 11.80 22.01
C ALA A 208 16.44 10.72 21.67
N ALA A 209 15.43 11.07 20.84
CA ALA A 209 14.40 10.12 20.42
C ALA A 209 14.92 9.00 19.48
N VAL A 210 15.98 9.28 18.73
CA VAL A 210 16.64 8.27 17.87
C VAL A 210 17.54 7.34 18.67
N TRP A 211 18.06 7.79 19.82
CA TRP A 211 18.96 7.02 20.69
C TRP A 211 18.22 6.23 21.79
N ALA A 212 16.95 6.48 22.02
CA ALA A 212 16.10 5.77 22.97
C ALA A 212 15.42 4.54 22.34
#